data_96d2c159c2ac09a04982b9b1f36a355e
#
_entry.id   96d2c159c2ac09a04982b9b1f36a355e
#
_cell.length_a   1.000
_cell.length_b   1.000
_cell.length_c   1.000
_cell.angle_alpha   90.00
_cell.angle_beta   90.00
_cell.angle_gamma   90.00
#
_symmetry.space_group_name_H-M   'P 1'
#
loop_
_entity.id
_entity.type
_entity.pdbx_description
1 polymer ?
#
loop_
_entity_poly.entity_id
_entity_poly.type
_entity_poly.pdbx_seq_one_letter_code
_entity_poly.pdbx_strand_id
1 'polypeptide(L)'
;MKYIKYLIIPIVLIFILFVININNFKHHEIIKPIKIMMREADYYYKAYQMLGSSTQKINKQLMYKDINIKSCKEYDKNVTINNLTKCIIEANKKNGIINDTNMESDKFNEYYESLDEGLEKELLSELYTEVYYLLMYEPTSFKDYKQYYDQTVNKINEIYGKLNIPEKYYY
;
A
#
# COMPACT_ATOMS: atom_id res chain seq x y z
N MET A 1 41.34 -29.05 16.06
CA MET A 1 40.33 -27.99 16.39
C MET A 1 40.62 -26.61 15.76
N LYS A 2 41.78 -26.27 15.29
CA LYS A 2 42.06 -24.94 14.67
C LYS A 2 41.37 -24.73 13.30
N TYR A 3 41.21 -25.78 12.48
CA TYR A 3 40.68 -25.69 11.11
C TYR A 3 39.15 -25.49 11.05
N ILE A 4 38.37 -25.91 12.06
CA ILE A 4 36.92 -25.78 12.10
C ILE A 4 36.50 -24.30 12.15
N LYS A 5 37.27 -23.43 12.85
CA LYS A 5 36.96 -21.99 12.91
C LYS A 5 37.07 -21.30 11.55
N TYR A 6 37.99 -21.73 10.69
CA TYR A 6 38.16 -21.13 9.35
C TYR A 6 37.08 -21.56 8.37
N LEU A 7 36.38 -22.66 8.65
CA LEU A 7 35.28 -23.15 7.79
C LEU A 7 33.92 -22.53 8.20
N ILE A 8 33.73 -22.21 9.47
CA ILE A 8 32.48 -21.66 10.00
C ILE A 8 32.28 -20.22 9.52
N ILE A 9 33.32 -19.39 9.47
CA ILE A 9 33.23 -17.99 9.08
C ILE A 9 32.65 -17.82 7.65
N PRO A 10 33.17 -18.50 6.60
CA PRO A 10 32.63 -18.35 5.27
C PRO A 10 31.19 -18.91 5.15
N ILE A 11 30.84 -19.97 5.88
CA ILE A 11 29.47 -20.52 5.89
C ILE A 11 28.50 -19.49 6.49
N VAL A 12 28.85 -18.86 7.60
CA VAL A 12 28.03 -17.81 8.24
C VAL A 12 27.89 -16.60 7.32
N LEU A 13 28.95 -16.18 6.64
CA LEU A 13 28.91 -15.07 5.69
C LEU A 13 28.00 -15.38 4.49
N ILE A 14 28.08 -16.58 3.92
CA ILE A 14 27.21 -17.01 2.83
C ILE A 14 25.75 -17.01 3.29
N PHE A 15 25.48 -17.51 4.50
CA PHE A 15 24.13 -17.53 5.06
C PHE A 15 23.59 -16.10 5.28
N ILE A 16 24.41 -15.19 5.80
CA ILE A 16 24.02 -13.78 5.98
C ILE A 16 23.71 -13.12 4.62
N LEU A 17 24.57 -13.32 3.62
CA LEU A 17 24.35 -12.80 2.26
C LEU A 17 23.07 -13.38 1.62
N PHE A 18 22.79 -14.66 1.84
CA PHE A 18 21.59 -15.31 1.36
C PHE A 18 20.33 -14.72 2.00
N VAL A 19 20.32 -14.52 3.33
CA VAL A 19 19.20 -13.91 4.05
C VAL A 19 18.97 -12.47 3.60
N ILE A 20 20.05 -11.68 3.43
CA ILE A 20 19.97 -10.30 2.93
C ILE A 20 19.37 -10.29 1.51
N ASN A 21 19.77 -11.21 0.65
CA ASN A 21 19.29 -11.27 -0.73
C ASN A 21 17.80 -11.64 -0.80
N ILE A 22 17.35 -12.59 0.02
CA ILE A 22 15.93 -12.95 0.14
C ILE A 22 15.11 -11.76 0.64
N ASN A 23 15.57 -11.06 1.67
CA ASN A 23 14.85 -9.90 2.21
C ASN A 23 14.77 -8.76 1.20
N ASN A 24 15.85 -8.48 0.48
CA ASN A 24 15.85 -7.47 -0.59
C ASN A 24 14.89 -7.84 -1.72
N PHE A 25 14.84 -9.11 -2.11
CA PHE A 25 13.93 -9.61 -3.14
C PHE A 25 12.46 -9.42 -2.71
N LYS A 26 12.08 -9.92 -1.53
CA LYS A 26 10.71 -9.75 -1.01
C LYS A 26 10.32 -8.27 -0.86
N HIS A 27 11.27 -7.41 -0.48
CA HIS A 27 11.01 -5.98 -0.39
C HIS A 27 10.65 -5.38 -1.75
N HIS A 28 11.37 -5.73 -2.80
CA HIS A 28 11.12 -5.18 -4.14
C HIS A 28 9.87 -5.74 -4.80
N GLU A 29 9.64 -7.05 -4.69
CA GLU A 29 8.60 -7.74 -5.45
C GLU A 29 7.24 -7.75 -4.74
N ILE A 30 7.21 -7.66 -3.41
CA ILE A 30 5.98 -7.75 -2.62
C ILE A 30 5.72 -6.44 -1.86
N ILE A 31 6.65 -6.05 -0.99
CA ILE A 31 6.41 -4.96 -0.02
C ILE A 31 6.26 -3.63 -0.74
N LYS A 32 7.14 -3.33 -1.68
CA LYS A 32 7.15 -2.04 -2.37
C LYS A 32 5.89 -1.82 -3.22
N PRO A 33 5.45 -2.77 -4.08
CA PRO A 33 4.19 -2.62 -4.80
C PRO A 33 2.99 -2.45 -3.87
N ILE A 34 2.87 -3.26 -2.83
CA ILE A 34 1.78 -3.15 -1.86
C ILE A 34 1.80 -1.80 -1.14
N LYS A 35 2.96 -1.30 -0.70
CA LYS A 35 3.08 0.04 -0.09
C LYS A 35 2.65 1.15 -1.04
N ILE A 36 2.94 1.03 -2.33
CA ILE A 36 2.54 2.04 -3.32
C ILE A 36 1.03 2.01 -3.55
N MET A 37 0.43 0.83 -3.70
CA MET A 37 -1.02 0.69 -3.81
C MET A 37 -1.73 1.19 -2.53
N MET A 38 -1.24 0.80 -1.36
CA MET A 38 -1.79 1.26 -0.08
C MET A 38 -1.62 2.77 0.14
N ARG A 39 -0.60 3.41 -0.44
CA ARG A 39 -0.49 4.88 -0.40
C ARG A 39 -1.68 5.57 -1.05
N GLU A 40 -2.24 5.01 -2.10
CA GLU A 40 -3.49 5.50 -2.68
C GLU A 40 -4.65 5.36 -1.69
N ALA A 41 -4.76 4.20 -1.02
CA ALA A 41 -5.75 4.00 0.04
C ALA A 41 -5.57 4.97 1.23
N ASP A 42 -4.31 5.29 1.61
CA ASP A 42 -3.99 6.30 2.63
C ASP A 42 -4.49 7.70 2.24
N TYR A 43 -4.41 8.06 0.95
CA TYR A 43 -4.97 9.32 0.48
C TYR A 43 -6.50 9.32 0.54
N TYR A 44 -7.15 8.21 0.19
CA TYR A 44 -8.60 8.07 0.37
C TYR A 44 -8.97 8.17 1.86
N TYR A 45 -8.22 7.49 2.73
CA TYR A 45 -8.44 7.54 4.18
C TYR A 45 -8.39 8.99 4.70
N LYS A 46 -7.33 9.72 4.37
CA LYS A 46 -7.17 11.12 4.77
C LYS A 46 -8.28 12.01 4.19
N ALA A 47 -8.63 11.83 2.92
CA ALA A 47 -9.67 12.61 2.29
C ALA A 47 -11.05 12.34 2.93
N TYR A 48 -11.40 11.10 3.19
CA TYR A 48 -12.64 10.75 3.89
C TYR A 48 -12.65 11.24 5.34
N GLN A 49 -11.52 11.17 6.04
CA GLN A 49 -11.38 11.71 7.39
C GLN A 49 -11.67 13.21 7.41
N MET A 50 -11.13 13.95 6.45
CA MET A 50 -11.29 15.39 6.37
C MET A 50 -12.70 15.79 5.95
N LEU A 51 -13.30 15.07 5.01
CA LEU A 51 -14.63 15.35 4.48
C LEU A 51 -15.73 14.81 5.42
N GLY A 52 -15.50 13.66 6.07
CA GLY A 52 -16.46 13.02 6.96
C GLY A 52 -16.56 13.64 8.35
N SER A 53 -15.56 14.42 8.77
CA SER A 53 -15.57 15.11 10.07
C SER A 53 -16.26 16.47 10.06
N SER A 54 -16.67 16.99 8.90
CA SER A 54 -17.29 18.31 8.84
C SER A 54 -18.46 18.38 7.89
N THR A 55 -19.65 18.47 8.46
CA THR A 55 -20.72 19.30 7.93
C THR A 55 -20.38 20.80 8.03
N GLN A 56 -19.26 21.15 8.64
CA GLN A 56 -18.85 22.54 8.88
C GLN A 56 -17.35 22.72 8.60
N LYS A 57 -17.03 23.47 7.55
CA LYS A 57 -15.72 24.04 7.22
C LYS A 57 -14.57 23.04 7.20
N ILE A 58 -14.39 22.39 6.05
CA ILE A 58 -13.11 21.81 5.68
C ILE A 58 -12.00 22.76 6.09
N ASN A 59 -11.12 22.32 6.98
CA ASN A 59 -9.98 23.15 7.37
C ASN A 59 -9.05 23.24 6.16
N LYS A 60 -9.30 24.24 5.30
CA LYS A 60 -8.65 24.47 4.02
C LYS A 60 -7.13 24.45 4.12
N GLN A 61 -6.57 24.75 5.30
CA GLN A 61 -5.13 24.82 5.53
C GLN A 61 -4.46 23.43 5.57
N LEU A 62 -5.10 22.41 6.11
CA LEU A 62 -4.54 21.03 6.12
C LEU A 62 -4.60 20.40 4.73
N MET A 63 -5.69 20.62 3.99
CA MET A 63 -5.81 20.13 2.62
C MET A 63 -4.78 20.77 1.67
N TYR A 64 -4.39 22.03 1.89
CA TYR A 64 -3.50 22.76 0.97
C TYR A 64 -2.02 22.40 1.08
N LYS A 65 -1.57 21.82 2.18
CA LYS A 65 -0.15 21.47 2.36
C LYS A 65 0.27 20.19 1.63
N ASP A 66 -0.61 19.20 1.58
CA ASP A 66 -0.26 17.86 1.09
C ASP A 66 -1.00 17.44 -0.20
N ILE A 67 -2.03 18.19 -0.63
CA ILE A 67 -2.91 17.79 -1.72
C ILE A 67 -3.12 19.00 -2.64
N ASN A 68 -2.76 18.88 -3.91
CA ASN A 68 -2.91 19.95 -4.89
C ASN A 68 -4.38 20.09 -5.35
N ILE A 69 -5.22 20.69 -4.50
CA ILE A 69 -6.67 20.85 -4.72
C ILE A 69 -6.99 21.94 -5.74
N LYS A 70 -6.02 22.77 -6.14
CA LYS A 70 -6.30 23.87 -7.08
C LYS A 70 -6.98 23.40 -8.36
N SER A 71 -6.69 22.19 -8.82
CA SER A 71 -7.29 21.59 -10.01
C SER A 71 -8.69 21.01 -9.79
N CYS A 72 -9.12 20.82 -8.53
CA CYS A 72 -10.43 20.25 -8.20
C CYS A 72 -11.47 21.29 -7.75
N LYS A 73 -11.16 22.59 -7.85
CA LYS A 73 -12.06 23.67 -7.43
C LYS A 73 -13.38 23.76 -8.20
N GLU A 74 -13.41 23.26 -9.43
CA GLU A 74 -14.61 23.28 -10.26
C GLU A 74 -15.71 22.34 -9.76
N TYR A 75 -15.36 21.42 -8.86
CA TYR A 75 -16.28 20.43 -8.28
C TYR A 75 -17.06 20.95 -7.05
N ASP A 76 -16.98 22.26 -6.72
CA ASP A 76 -17.38 22.82 -5.41
C ASP A 76 -18.90 22.94 -5.18
N LYS A 77 -19.75 22.57 -6.12
CA LYS A 77 -21.20 22.86 -5.98
C LYS A 77 -22.15 21.67 -5.84
N ASN A 78 -21.75 20.43 -6.23
CA ASN A 78 -22.60 19.25 -6.12
C ASN A 78 -21.82 17.93 -6.01
N VAL A 79 -20.72 17.92 -5.28
CA VAL A 79 -19.77 16.82 -5.34
C VAL A 79 -19.98 15.85 -4.20
N THR A 80 -20.19 14.59 -4.55
CA THR A 80 -20.07 13.50 -3.58
C THR A 80 -18.60 13.41 -3.11
N ILE A 81 -18.40 12.99 -1.86
CA ILE A 81 -17.07 12.74 -1.28
C ILE A 81 -16.20 11.94 -2.25
N ASN A 82 -16.74 10.91 -2.87
CA ASN A 82 -16.06 10.06 -3.83
C ASN A 82 -15.50 10.81 -5.04
N ASN A 83 -16.27 11.70 -5.64
CA ASN A 83 -15.81 12.45 -6.82
C ASN A 83 -14.69 13.42 -6.48
N LEU A 84 -14.77 14.12 -5.34
CA LEU A 84 -13.70 15.01 -4.89
C LEU A 84 -12.43 14.22 -4.58
N THR A 85 -12.54 13.09 -3.91
CA THR A 85 -11.41 12.22 -3.59
C THR A 85 -10.75 11.67 -4.86
N LYS A 86 -11.53 11.19 -5.82
CA LYS A 86 -11.02 10.75 -7.14
C LYS A 86 -10.26 11.89 -7.84
N CYS A 87 -10.83 13.10 -7.88
CA CYS A 87 -10.16 14.26 -8.48
C CYS A 87 -8.82 14.59 -7.79
N ILE A 88 -8.77 14.55 -6.47
CA ILE A 88 -7.54 14.81 -5.69
C ILE A 88 -6.48 13.78 -6.02
N ILE A 89 -6.84 12.50 -6.09
CA ILE A 89 -5.92 11.42 -6.42
C ILE A 89 -5.38 11.56 -7.84
N GLU A 90 -6.26 11.80 -8.82
CA GLU A 90 -5.86 12.03 -10.22
C GLU A 90 -4.92 13.23 -10.35
N ALA A 91 -5.20 14.33 -9.65
CA ALA A 91 -4.33 15.49 -9.62
C ALA A 91 -2.95 15.19 -9.01
N ASN A 92 -2.91 14.37 -7.96
CA ASN A 92 -1.66 13.97 -7.31
C ASN A 92 -0.87 12.96 -8.17
N LYS A 93 -1.54 12.05 -8.87
CA LYS A 93 -0.90 11.17 -9.87
C LYS A 93 -0.29 12.00 -11.00
N LYS A 94 -1.05 12.93 -11.58
CA LYS A 94 -0.58 13.81 -12.65
C LYS A 94 0.61 14.69 -12.25
N ASN A 95 0.69 15.08 -10.98
CA ASN A 95 1.79 15.89 -10.46
C ASN A 95 2.97 15.03 -9.93
N GLY A 96 2.93 13.71 -10.10
CA GLY A 96 3.99 12.81 -9.65
C GLY A 96 4.11 12.66 -8.13
N ILE A 97 3.10 13.12 -7.37
CA ILE A 97 3.06 13.00 -5.90
C ILE A 97 2.71 11.56 -5.51
N ILE A 98 1.83 10.93 -6.28
CA ILE A 98 1.49 9.52 -6.19
C ILE A 98 2.10 8.82 -7.42
N ASN A 99 2.87 7.77 -7.22
CA ASN A 99 3.38 6.96 -8.31
C ASN A 99 2.21 6.29 -9.04
N ASP A 100 2.47 5.91 -10.29
CA ASP A 100 1.50 5.15 -11.07
C ASP A 100 1.30 3.77 -10.40
N THR A 101 0.14 3.60 -9.76
CA THR A 101 -0.24 2.34 -9.12
C THR A 101 -0.37 1.20 -10.14
N ASN A 102 -0.69 1.52 -11.40
CA ASN A 102 -0.79 0.51 -12.45
C ASN A 102 0.57 -0.13 -12.74
N MET A 103 1.63 0.68 -12.85
CA MET A 103 2.99 0.16 -13.09
C MET A 103 3.48 -0.77 -11.96
N GLU A 104 3.18 -0.44 -10.70
CA GLU A 104 3.58 -1.29 -9.57
C GLU A 104 2.67 -2.53 -9.45
N SER A 105 1.40 -2.41 -9.83
CA SER A 105 0.48 -3.54 -9.96
C SER A 105 0.95 -4.53 -11.04
N ASP A 106 1.44 -4.02 -12.18
CA ASP A 106 1.98 -4.86 -13.26
C ASP A 106 3.22 -5.64 -12.80
N LYS A 107 4.14 -5.00 -12.08
CA LYS A 107 5.32 -5.68 -11.51
C LYS A 107 4.94 -6.76 -10.50
N PHE A 108 3.96 -6.46 -9.64
CA PHE A 108 3.44 -7.44 -8.69
C PHE A 108 2.83 -8.63 -9.43
N ASN A 109 2.06 -8.39 -10.50
CA ASN A 109 1.46 -9.43 -11.32
C ASN A 109 2.51 -10.26 -12.06
N GLU A 110 3.55 -9.64 -12.63
CA GLU A 110 4.66 -10.37 -13.25
C GLU A 110 5.33 -11.32 -12.27
N TYR A 111 5.58 -10.86 -11.03
CA TYR A 111 6.11 -11.72 -10.00
C TYR A 111 5.15 -12.86 -9.63
N TYR A 112 3.87 -12.54 -9.41
CA TYR A 112 2.83 -13.51 -9.09
C TYR A 112 2.72 -14.61 -10.15
N GLU A 113 2.73 -14.26 -11.43
CA GLU A 113 2.66 -15.20 -12.54
C GLU A 113 3.94 -16.08 -12.68
N SER A 114 5.06 -15.61 -12.15
CA SER A 114 6.31 -16.36 -12.13
C SER A 114 6.36 -17.47 -11.07
N LEU A 115 5.43 -17.46 -10.12
CA LEU A 115 5.39 -18.42 -9.02
C LEU A 115 4.71 -19.73 -9.44
N ASP A 116 5.24 -20.86 -8.95
CA ASP A 116 4.55 -22.14 -9.00
C ASP A 116 3.29 -22.13 -8.12
N GLU A 117 2.34 -23.00 -8.45
CA GLU A 117 1.15 -23.18 -7.62
C GLU A 117 1.52 -23.62 -6.20
N GLY A 118 0.97 -22.95 -5.19
CA GLY A 118 1.26 -23.23 -3.79
C GLY A 118 0.87 -22.12 -2.84
N LEU A 119 1.17 -22.31 -1.57
CA LEU A 119 0.76 -21.41 -0.49
C LEU A 119 1.21 -19.96 -0.71
N GLU A 120 2.41 -19.74 -1.24
CA GLU A 120 2.91 -18.37 -1.48
C GLU A 120 2.05 -17.67 -2.52
N LYS A 121 1.75 -18.31 -3.63
CA LYS A 121 0.89 -17.78 -4.69
C LYS A 121 -0.53 -17.49 -4.20
N GLU A 122 -1.09 -18.39 -3.40
CA GLU A 122 -2.42 -18.20 -2.78
C GLU A 122 -2.43 -16.96 -1.87
N LEU A 123 -1.43 -16.83 -0.98
CA LEU A 123 -1.32 -15.70 -0.07
C LEU A 123 -1.11 -14.36 -0.79
N LEU A 124 -0.36 -14.34 -1.88
CA LEU A 124 -0.17 -13.14 -2.69
C LEU A 124 -1.43 -12.76 -3.46
N SER A 125 -2.18 -13.74 -3.96
CA SER A 125 -3.50 -13.50 -4.57
C SER A 125 -4.47 -12.88 -3.57
N GLU A 126 -4.51 -13.42 -2.34
CA GLU A 126 -5.33 -12.88 -1.26
C GLU A 126 -4.91 -11.45 -0.92
N LEU A 127 -3.60 -11.20 -0.76
CA LEU A 127 -3.04 -9.87 -0.47
C LEU A 127 -3.41 -8.83 -1.52
N TYR A 128 -3.23 -9.16 -2.79
CA TYR A 128 -3.58 -8.26 -3.89
C TYR A 128 -5.08 -7.98 -3.92
N THR A 129 -5.89 -9.01 -3.74
CA THR A 129 -7.35 -8.92 -3.75
C THR A 129 -7.85 -7.99 -2.64
N GLU A 130 -7.33 -8.10 -1.42
CA GLU A 130 -7.69 -7.24 -0.31
C GLU A 130 -7.36 -5.76 -0.57
N VAL A 131 -6.16 -5.49 -1.08
CA VAL A 131 -5.76 -4.11 -1.43
C VAL A 131 -6.59 -3.57 -2.59
N TYR A 132 -6.83 -4.38 -3.61
CA TYR A 132 -7.63 -3.99 -4.77
C TYR A 132 -9.07 -3.63 -4.37
N TYR A 133 -9.71 -4.45 -3.54
CA TYR A 133 -11.06 -4.17 -3.07
C TYR A 133 -11.12 -2.91 -2.20
N LEU A 134 -10.10 -2.65 -1.38
CA LEU A 134 -10.03 -1.40 -0.63
C LEU A 134 -9.96 -0.18 -1.56
N LEU A 135 -9.20 -0.25 -2.64
CA LEU A 135 -9.09 0.84 -3.62
C LEU A 135 -10.38 1.06 -4.40
N MET A 136 -11.16 0.01 -4.62
CA MET A 136 -12.45 0.07 -5.31
C MET A 136 -13.64 0.34 -4.39
N TYR A 137 -13.40 0.35 -3.07
CA TYR A 137 -14.46 0.51 -2.09
C TYR A 137 -15.05 1.93 -2.11
N GLU A 138 -16.36 2.01 -2.23
CA GLU A 138 -17.13 3.27 -2.18
C GLU A 138 -17.91 3.34 -0.86
N PRO A 139 -17.32 3.94 0.18
CA PRO A 139 -17.94 3.99 1.51
C PRO A 139 -19.08 4.98 1.59
N THR A 140 -19.98 4.73 2.51
CA THR A 140 -21.10 5.64 2.84
C THR A 140 -20.69 6.71 3.87
N SER A 141 -19.61 6.46 4.62
CA SER A 141 -19.10 7.38 5.65
C SER A 141 -17.61 7.16 5.91
N PHE A 142 -16.96 8.10 6.59
CA PHE A 142 -15.58 7.92 7.06
C PHE A 142 -15.44 6.72 8.01
N LYS A 143 -16.43 6.52 8.91
CA LYS A 143 -16.41 5.38 9.84
C LYS A 143 -16.42 4.05 9.09
N ASP A 144 -17.20 3.95 8.04
CA ASP A 144 -17.32 2.80 7.19
C ASP A 144 -15.98 2.51 6.44
N TYR A 145 -15.41 3.54 5.81
CA TYR A 145 -14.11 3.42 5.18
C TYR A 145 -13.00 3.03 6.15
N LYS A 146 -12.98 3.69 7.32
CA LYS A 146 -11.98 3.39 8.36
C LYS A 146 -12.06 1.95 8.82
N GLN A 147 -13.25 1.43 9.05
CA GLN A 147 -13.42 0.04 9.46
C GLN A 147 -12.84 -0.92 8.41
N TYR A 148 -13.15 -0.70 7.14
CA TYR A 148 -12.65 -1.55 6.05
C TYR A 148 -11.13 -1.40 5.87
N TYR A 149 -10.62 -0.18 5.93
CA TYR A 149 -9.20 0.11 5.87
C TYR A 149 -8.42 -0.62 6.99
N ASP A 150 -8.88 -0.52 8.24
CA ASP A 150 -8.24 -1.19 9.38
C ASP A 150 -8.26 -2.73 9.22
N GLN A 151 -9.34 -3.30 8.70
CA GLN A 151 -9.43 -4.73 8.40
C GLN A 151 -8.41 -5.14 7.32
N THR A 152 -8.30 -4.38 6.25
CA THR A 152 -7.31 -4.64 5.18
C THR A 152 -5.88 -4.54 5.70
N VAL A 153 -5.55 -3.53 6.52
CA VAL A 153 -4.21 -3.40 7.14
C VAL A 153 -3.89 -4.61 8.03
N ASN A 154 -4.85 -5.06 8.84
CA ASN A 154 -4.66 -6.25 9.67
C ASN A 154 -4.43 -7.49 8.81
N LYS A 155 -5.16 -7.64 7.71
CA LYS A 155 -5.02 -8.76 6.78
C LYS A 155 -3.67 -8.76 6.07
N ILE A 156 -3.19 -7.58 5.62
CA ILE A 156 -1.84 -7.42 5.06
C ILE A 156 -0.79 -7.92 6.05
N ASN A 157 -0.88 -7.49 7.32
CA ASN A 157 0.08 -7.88 8.35
C ASN A 157 0.02 -9.38 8.69
N GLU A 158 -1.16 -9.99 8.65
CA GLU A 158 -1.34 -11.44 8.80
C GLU A 158 -0.64 -12.20 7.65
N ILE A 159 -0.86 -11.76 6.41
CA ILE A 159 -0.26 -12.38 5.22
C ILE A 159 1.25 -12.18 5.22
N TYR A 160 1.75 -11.00 5.58
CA TYR A 160 3.18 -10.76 5.75
C TYR A 160 3.80 -11.72 6.76
N GLY A 161 3.12 -11.97 7.89
CA GLY A 161 3.56 -12.97 8.86
C GLY A 161 3.65 -14.38 8.29
N LYS A 162 2.65 -14.81 7.52
CA LYS A 162 2.64 -16.13 6.86
C LYS A 162 3.74 -16.28 5.80
N LEU A 163 4.08 -15.18 5.11
CA LEU A 163 5.15 -15.11 4.11
C LEU A 163 6.55 -14.93 4.74
N ASN A 164 6.66 -14.89 6.07
CA ASN A 164 7.89 -14.57 6.80
C ASN A 164 8.49 -13.22 6.38
N ILE A 165 7.64 -12.23 6.11
CA ILE A 165 8.02 -10.85 5.88
C ILE A 165 8.05 -10.16 7.25
N PRO A 166 9.22 -9.67 7.73
CA PRO A 166 9.35 -9.09 9.07
C PRO A 166 8.75 -7.69 9.18
N GLU A 167 8.54 -7.02 8.06
CA GLU A 167 7.95 -5.69 8.03
C GLU A 167 6.46 -5.73 8.34
N LYS A 168 5.99 -4.66 9.01
CA LYS A 168 4.57 -4.44 9.23
C LYS A 168 4.12 -3.21 8.45
N TYR A 169 2.91 -3.26 7.95
CA TYR A 169 2.26 -2.09 7.41
C TYR A 169 1.68 -1.26 8.55
N TYR A 170 2.09 0.02 8.61
CA TYR A 170 1.56 1.03 9.53
C TYR A 170 1.12 2.25 8.71
N TYR A 171 0.04 2.89 9.11
CA TYR A 171 -0.47 4.15 8.53
C TYR A 171 -0.10 5.38 9.37
#